data_18d0a72903ffccf66c400e173604c4f2
#
_entry.id   18d0a72903ffccf66c400e173604c4f2
#
_cell.length_a   1.000
_cell.length_b   1.000
_cell.length_c   1.000
_cell.angle_alpha   90.00
_cell.angle_beta   90.00
_cell.angle_gamma   90.00
#
_symmetry.space_group_name_H-M   'P 1'
#
loop_
_entity.id
_entity.type
_entity.pdbx_description
1 polymer ?
#
loop_
_entity_poly.entity_id
_entity_poly.type
_entity_poly.pdbx_seq_one_letter_code
_entity_poly.pdbx_strand_id
1 'polypeptide(L)'
;ENPFKSLSEGNMLQVIFFSLILGGCLSNLKNNKNLLNFFNGMNQLVLKMLSALMMIAPIGIFCLISKTFATQGLSSILELLKYFIGVVLIIFTHFFIVYIPLVKLLAKVDIKTFLNGIKQIVLFAFSTSSSSATIPVTLQNLNKNFNVKSKISSFTVPLGATINMDGTAIMQGMATIFIANIYNIDLLFSDYLSIILTATLASVGTAGVPGVGIIMLGMVLNQVGLPLEGIAIVIGVDRLLDMLRTSLNVSGDAMVTLVVNKTEK
;
A
#
# COMPACT_ATOMS: atom_id res chain seq x y z
N GLU A 1 -20.31 -13.13 -12.08
CA GLU A 1 -20.83 -11.99 -12.87
C GLU A 1 -19.88 -11.64 -14.02
N ASN A 2 -20.34 -10.79 -14.95
CA ASN A 2 -19.54 -10.38 -16.11
C ASN A 2 -18.40 -9.46 -15.67
N PRO A 3 -17.12 -9.80 -15.96
CA PRO A 3 -15.96 -8.98 -15.52
C PRO A 3 -16.00 -7.54 -16.04
N PHE A 4 -16.51 -7.32 -17.27
CA PHE A 4 -16.65 -5.97 -17.84
C PHE A 4 -17.72 -5.15 -17.12
N LYS A 5 -18.80 -5.80 -16.65
CA LYS A 5 -19.80 -5.18 -15.81
C LYS A 5 -19.19 -4.76 -14.46
N SER A 6 -18.42 -5.67 -13.84
CA SER A 6 -17.74 -5.39 -12.57
C SER A 6 -16.73 -4.23 -12.69
N LEU A 7 -16.01 -4.14 -13.81
CA LEU A 7 -15.12 -3.01 -14.11
C LEU A 7 -15.89 -1.69 -14.26
N SER A 8 -17.01 -1.69 -14.96
CA SER A 8 -17.82 -0.48 -15.19
C SER A 8 -18.57 0.00 -13.93
N GLU A 9 -18.98 -0.93 -13.08
CA GLU A 9 -19.67 -0.66 -11.81
C GLU A 9 -18.70 -0.44 -10.62
N GLY A 10 -17.40 -0.65 -10.82
CA GLY A 10 -16.39 -0.50 -9.76
C GLY A 10 -16.45 -1.60 -8.70
N ASN A 11 -16.98 -2.80 -9.01
CA ASN A 11 -16.98 -3.93 -8.08
C ASN A 11 -15.60 -4.58 -8.01
N MET A 12 -14.76 -4.00 -7.17
CA MET A 12 -13.33 -4.26 -7.16
C MET A 12 -12.95 -5.66 -6.65
N LEU A 13 -13.70 -6.22 -5.69
CA LEU A 13 -13.44 -7.60 -5.26
C LEU A 13 -13.58 -8.59 -6.41
N GLN A 14 -14.59 -8.41 -7.26
CA GLN A 14 -14.77 -9.24 -8.45
C GLN A 14 -13.67 -8.97 -9.50
N VAL A 15 -13.23 -7.70 -9.65
CA VAL A 15 -12.12 -7.33 -10.55
C VAL A 15 -10.81 -7.96 -10.09
N ILE A 16 -10.49 -7.92 -8.79
CA ILE A 16 -9.28 -8.55 -8.22
C ILE A 16 -9.33 -10.06 -8.43
N PHE A 17 -10.45 -10.71 -8.10
CA PHE A 17 -10.61 -12.16 -8.29
C PHE A 17 -10.44 -12.58 -9.75
N PHE A 18 -11.09 -11.85 -10.67
CA PHE A 18 -10.92 -12.09 -12.10
C PHE A 18 -9.46 -11.90 -12.56
N SER A 19 -8.79 -10.84 -12.09
CA SER A 19 -7.41 -10.56 -12.45
C SER A 19 -6.43 -11.63 -11.94
N LEU A 20 -6.67 -12.17 -10.75
CA LEU A 20 -5.88 -13.30 -10.20
C LEU A 20 -6.03 -14.56 -11.06
N ILE A 21 -7.26 -14.91 -11.45
CA ILE A 21 -7.50 -16.06 -12.34
C ILE A 21 -6.83 -15.84 -13.70
N LEU A 22 -7.03 -14.65 -14.28
CA LEU A 22 -6.46 -14.30 -15.58
C LEU A 22 -4.93 -14.35 -15.55
N GLY A 23 -4.30 -13.82 -14.50
CA GLY A 23 -2.85 -13.87 -14.31
C GLY A 23 -2.33 -15.31 -14.14
N GLY A 24 -3.04 -16.13 -13.34
CA GLY A 24 -2.72 -17.55 -13.17
C GLY A 24 -2.85 -18.36 -14.47
N CYS A 25 -3.89 -18.12 -15.26
CA CYS A 25 -4.04 -18.75 -16.57
C CYS A 25 -2.94 -18.28 -17.55
N LEU A 26 -2.64 -16.99 -17.55
CA LEU A 26 -1.62 -16.41 -18.42
C LEU A 26 -0.23 -16.98 -18.14
N SER A 27 0.11 -17.22 -16.88
CA SER A 27 1.39 -17.81 -16.48
C SER A 27 1.58 -19.24 -16.98
N ASN A 28 0.48 -19.98 -17.15
CA ASN A 28 0.49 -21.37 -17.61
C ASN A 28 0.44 -21.52 -19.16
N LEU A 29 0.26 -20.44 -19.91
CA LEU A 29 0.26 -20.48 -21.36
C LEU A 29 1.68 -20.66 -21.92
N LYS A 30 1.88 -21.63 -22.81
CA LYS A 30 3.20 -21.92 -23.43
C LYS A 30 3.73 -20.78 -24.30
N ASN A 31 2.87 -19.92 -24.84
CA ASN A 31 3.26 -18.81 -25.74
C ASN A 31 2.61 -17.49 -25.28
N ASN A 32 2.95 -17.06 -24.08
CA ASN A 32 2.33 -15.92 -23.38
C ASN A 32 3.05 -14.56 -23.60
N LYS A 33 4.20 -14.55 -24.32
CA LYS A 33 5.05 -13.33 -24.44
C LYS A 33 4.30 -12.11 -24.96
N ASN A 34 3.47 -12.28 -26.00
CA ASN A 34 2.74 -11.15 -26.58
C ASN A 34 1.69 -10.60 -25.63
N LEU A 35 0.96 -11.48 -24.93
CA LEU A 35 -0.02 -11.07 -23.92
C LEU A 35 0.64 -10.42 -22.69
N LEU A 36 1.74 -10.98 -22.22
CA LEU A 36 2.52 -10.37 -21.14
C LEU A 36 3.02 -8.99 -21.51
N ASN A 37 3.55 -8.82 -22.73
CA ASN A 37 4.00 -7.52 -23.23
C ASN A 37 2.85 -6.53 -23.34
N PHE A 38 1.66 -6.98 -23.78
CA PHE A 38 0.47 -6.15 -23.84
C PHE A 38 0.06 -5.65 -22.42
N PHE A 39 -0.08 -6.56 -21.44
CA PHE A 39 -0.45 -6.18 -20.08
C PHE A 39 0.61 -5.31 -19.41
N ASN A 40 1.90 -5.59 -19.63
CA ASN A 40 2.98 -4.75 -19.13
C ASN A 40 2.96 -3.35 -19.76
N GLY A 41 2.68 -3.25 -21.05
CA GLY A 41 2.53 -1.98 -21.76
C GLY A 41 1.34 -1.17 -21.23
N MET A 42 0.19 -1.83 -21.04
CA MET A 42 -0.99 -1.21 -20.42
C MET A 42 -0.71 -0.72 -19.00
N ASN A 43 -0.04 -1.53 -18.18
CA ASN A 43 0.36 -1.13 -16.83
C ASN A 43 1.27 0.12 -16.86
N GLN A 44 2.30 0.14 -17.71
CA GLN A 44 3.17 1.31 -17.85
C GLN A 44 2.42 2.56 -18.34
N LEU A 45 1.48 2.40 -19.27
CA LEU A 45 0.64 3.49 -19.76
C LEU A 45 -0.21 4.08 -18.62
N VAL A 46 -0.90 3.23 -17.87
CA VAL A 46 -1.76 3.66 -16.73
C VAL A 46 -0.92 4.34 -15.65
N LEU A 47 0.27 3.79 -15.30
CA LEU A 47 1.17 4.42 -14.34
C LEU A 47 1.68 5.79 -14.81
N LYS A 48 1.93 5.96 -16.10
CA LYS A 48 2.31 7.25 -16.68
C LYS A 48 1.18 8.26 -16.67
N MET A 49 -0.06 7.82 -16.95
CA MET A 49 -1.26 8.65 -16.82
C MET A 49 -1.45 9.09 -15.36
N LEU A 50 -1.31 8.17 -14.40
CA LEU A 50 -1.40 8.48 -12.98
C LEU A 50 -0.33 9.51 -12.57
N SER A 51 0.92 9.34 -13.01
CA SER A 51 1.99 10.29 -12.72
C SER A 51 1.69 11.69 -13.29
N ALA A 52 1.08 11.77 -14.46
CA ALA A 52 0.67 13.05 -15.05
C ALA A 52 -0.45 13.72 -14.23
N LEU A 53 -1.44 12.95 -13.76
CA LEU A 53 -2.48 13.44 -12.85
C LEU A 53 -1.90 13.92 -11.52
N MET A 54 -0.90 13.22 -10.99
CA MET A 54 -0.24 13.60 -9.74
C MET A 54 0.54 14.92 -9.83
N MET A 55 0.92 15.39 -11.02
CA MET A 55 1.52 16.73 -11.17
C MET A 55 0.54 17.87 -10.89
N ILE A 56 -0.75 17.68 -11.17
CA ILE A 56 -1.79 18.68 -10.86
C ILE A 56 -2.44 18.46 -9.49
N ALA A 57 -2.15 17.34 -8.83
CA ALA A 57 -2.69 17.00 -7.52
C ALA A 57 -2.50 18.10 -6.45
N PRO A 58 -1.37 18.83 -6.35
CA PRO A 58 -1.22 19.89 -5.35
C PRO A 58 -2.30 20.97 -5.44
N ILE A 59 -2.74 21.33 -6.65
CA ILE A 59 -3.82 22.31 -6.84
C ILE A 59 -5.14 21.73 -6.33
N GLY A 60 -5.46 20.50 -6.71
CA GLY A 60 -6.67 19.81 -6.23
C GLY A 60 -6.69 19.66 -4.71
N ILE A 61 -5.58 19.24 -4.12
CA ILE A 61 -5.40 19.12 -2.67
C ILE A 61 -5.65 20.46 -1.98
N PHE A 62 -5.05 21.55 -2.46
CA PHE A 62 -5.27 22.88 -1.92
C PHE A 62 -6.75 23.28 -1.94
N CYS A 63 -7.42 23.07 -3.08
CA CYS A 63 -8.85 23.37 -3.22
C CYS A 63 -9.72 22.53 -2.25
N LEU A 64 -9.44 21.24 -2.15
CA LEU A 64 -10.19 20.33 -1.28
C LEU A 64 -9.99 20.66 0.20
N ILE A 65 -8.77 20.91 0.63
CA ILE A 65 -8.45 21.31 2.01
C ILE A 65 -9.13 22.66 2.32
N SER A 66 -9.02 23.65 1.43
CA SER A 66 -9.64 24.96 1.60
C SER A 66 -11.17 24.84 1.74
N LYS A 67 -11.81 24.02 0.89
CA LYS A 67 -13.25 23.73 0.98
C LYS A 67 -13.61 23.09 2.32
N THR A 68 -12.86 22.06 2.73
CA THR A 68 -13.11 21.34 3.99
C THR A 68 -13.04 22.30 5.19
N PHE A 69 -11.99 23.13 5.28
CA PHE A 69 -11.87 24.08 6.39
C PHE A 69 -12.89 25.21 6.34
N ALA A 70 -13.28 25.66 5.15
CA ALA A 70 -14.34 26.65 5.03
C ALA A 70 -15.72 26.13 5.47
N THR A 71 -15.99 24.84 5.28
CA THR A 71 -17.29 24.22 5.59
C THR A 71 -17.36 23.62 6.99
N GLN A 72 -16.27 23.05 7.50
CA GLN A 72 -16.23 22.30 8.77
C GLN A 72 -15.51 23.05 9.90
N GLY A 73 -14.81 24.15 9.59
CA GLY A 73 -14.10 24.97 10.57
C GLY A 73 -12.78 24.35 11.10
N LEU A 74 -12.20 25.02 12.10
CA LEU A 74 -10.90 24.61 12.69
C LEU A 74 -10.95 23.31 13.50
N SER A 75 -12.12 22.87 13.95
CA SER A 75 -12.29 21.59 14.65
C SER A 75 -11.84 20.39 13.81
N SER A 76 -12.03 20.47 12.50
CA SER A 76 -11.61 19.41 11.56
C SER A 76 -10.10 19.20 11.52
N ILE A 77 -9.31 20.25 11.84
CA ILE A 77 -7.85 20.13 11.92
C ILE A 77 -7.46 19.20 13.07
N LEU A 78 -8.14 19.32 14.22
CA LEU A 78 -7.83 18.51 15.38
C LEU A 78 -8.16 17.02 15.13
N GLU A 79 -9.29 16.75 14.49
CA GLU A 79 -9.68 15.39 14.10
C GLU A 79 -8.71 14.80 13.07
N LEU A 80 -8.29 15.60 12.07
CA LEU A 80 -7.30 15.17 11.09
C LEU A 80 -5.93 14.89 11.73
N LEU A 81 -5.55 15.67 12.74
CA LEU A 81 -4.33 15.44 13.51
C LEU A 81 -4.41 14.13 14.32
N LYS A 82 -5.55 13.83 14.93
CA LYS A 82 -5.78 12.55 15.62
C LYS A 82 -5.66 11.37 14.66
N TYR A 83 -6.25 11.47 13.46
CA TYR A 83 -6.09 10.48 12.41
C TYR A 83 -4.62 10.29 12.03
N PHE A 84 -3.90 11.38 11.75
CA PHE A 84 -2.49 11.34 11.38
C PHE A 84 -1.64 10.65 12.45
N ILE A 85 -1.76 11.09 13.72
CA ILE A 85 -1.03 10.49 14.84
C ILE A 85 -1.43 9.03 15.03
N GLY A 86 -2.71 8.70 14.91
CA GLY A 86 -3.20 7.31 15.01
C GLY A 86 -2.56 6.40 13.98
N VAL A 87 -2.51 6.80 12.71
CA VAL A 87 -1.86 6.03 11.66
C VAL A 87 -0.36 5.87 11.92
N VAL A 88 0.33 6.95 12.31
CA VAL A 88 1.76 6.91 12.67
C VAL A 88 2.01 5.92 13.79
N LEU A 89 1.23 5.98 14.87
CA LEU A 89 1.38 5.07 16.02
C LEU A 89 1.17 3.62 15.61
N ILE A 90 0.17 3.31 14.79
CA ILE A 90 -0.08 1.94 14.33
C ILE A 90 1.03 1.45 13.42
N ILE A 91 1.57 2.27 12.52
CA ILE A 91 2.72 1.94 11.67
C ILE A 91 3.93 1.55 12.54
N PHE A 92 4.26 2.35 13.54
CA PHE A 92 5.36 2.02 14.47
C PHE A 92 5.06 0.77 15.31
N THR A 93 3.84 0.66 15.82
CA THR A 93 3.39 -0.52 16.59
C THR A 93 3.55 -1.79 15.74
N HIS A 94 3.08 -1.77 14.49
CA HIS A 94 3.21 -2.90 13.57
C HIS A 94 4.69 -3.25 13.32
N PHE A 95 5.52 -2.25 13.05
CA PHE A 95 6.95 -2.47 12.84
C PHE A 95 7.61 -3.16 14.05
N PHE A 96 7.38 -2.64 15.26
CA PHE A 96 8.04 -3.17 16.46
C PHE A 96 7.41 -4.47 16.98
N ILE A 97 6.09 -4.66 16.87
CA ILE A 97 5.40 -5.84 17.39
C ILE A 97 5.38 -6.98 16.38
N VAL A 98 5.37 -6.69 15.07
CA VAL A 98 5.31 -7.74 14.04
C VAL A 98 6.68 -7.96 13.39
N TYR A 99 7.26 -6.94 12.75
CA TYR A 99 8.48 -7.15 11.96
C TYR A 99 9.69 -7.49 12.80
N ILE A 100 9.92 -6.79 13.92
CA ILE A 100 11.08 -7.04 14.76
C ILE A 100 11.10 -8.46 15.37
N PRO A 101 9.99 -8.98 15.93
CA PRO A 101 9.93 -10.37 16.37
C PRO A 101 10.15 -11.37 15.23
N LEU A 102 9.55 -11.16 14.05
CA LEU A 102 9.73 -12.05 12.90
C LEU A 102 11.19 -12.09 12.44
N VAL A 103 11.85 -10.94 12.37
CA VAL A 103 13.29 -10.86 12.06
C VAL A 103 14.13 -11.66 13.06
N LYS A 104 13.87 -11.47 14.35
CA LYS A 104 14.64 -12.13 15.41
C LYS A 104 14.38 -13.63 15.47
N LEU A 105 13.12 -14.05 15.40
CA LEU A 105 12.70 -15.44 15.61
C LEU A 105 12.86 -16.29 14.34
N LEU A 106 12.44 -15.79 13.20
CA LEU A 106 12.41 -16.56 11.94
C LEU A 106 13.65 -16.32 11.08
N ALA A 107 14.03 -15.09 10.84
CA ALA A 107 15.24 -14.79 10.06
C ALA A 107 16.52 -15.01 10.86
N LYS A 108 16.45 -15.04 12.21
CA LYS A 108 17.58 -15.16 13.14
C LYS A 108 18.66 -14.09 12.90
N VAL A 109 18.23 -12.88 12.59
CA VAL A 109 19.08 -11.70 12.41
C VAL A 109 18.97 -10.85 13.68
N ASP A 110 20.10 -10.33 14.14
CA ASP A 110 20.13 -9.40 15.28
C ASP A 110 19.43 -8.08 14.92
N ILE A 111 18.67 -7.54 15.87
CA ILE A 111 17.83 -6.35 15.68
C ILE A 111 18.68 -5.15 15.24
N LYS A 112 19.80 -4.91 15.90
CA LYS A 112 20.69 -3.79 15.57
C LYS A 112 21.26 -3.93 14.15
N THR A 113 21.64 -5.15 13.77
CA THR A 113 22.12 -5.48 12.42
C THR A 113 21.00 -5.23 11.39
N PHE A 114 19.76 -5.65 11.69
CA PHE A 114 18.63 -5.43 10.81
C PHE A 114 18.36 -3.92 10.61
N LEU A 115 18.22 -3.17 11.71
CA LEU A 115 17.92 -1.72 11.65
C LEU A 115 19.01 -0.95 10.89
N ASN A 116 20.27 -1.23 11.14
CA ASN A 116 21.37 -0.59 10.42
C ASN A 116 21.39 -1.00 8.94
N GLY A 117 21.10 -2.27 8.67
CA GLY A 117 21.11 -2.82 7.33
C GLY A 117 20.01 -2.26 6.44
N ILE A 118 18.80 -2.02 6.95
CA ILE A 118 17.67 -1.49 6.16
C ILE A 118 17.62 0.03 6.09
N LYS A 119 18.45 0.76 6.83
CA LYS A 119 18.40 2.23 6.94
C LYS A 119 18.36 2.92 5.58
N GLN A 120 19.21 2.51 4.65
CA GLN A 120 19.27 3.09 3.30
C GLN A 120 18.00 2.81 2.50
N ILE A 121 17.42 1.61 2.62
CA ILE A 121 16.17 1.22 1.97
C ILE A 121 15.04 2.12 2.49
N VAL A 122 14.91 2.25 3.82
CA VAL A 122 13.89 3.06 4.48
C VAL A 122 13.98 4.53 4.07
N LEU A 123 15.18 5.11 4.08
CA LEU A 123 15.39 6.51 3.68
C LEU A 123 15.02 6.76 2.22
N PHE A 124 15.37 5.83 1.32
CA PHE A 124 15.03 5.96 -0.10
C PHE A 124 13.52 5.82 -0.31
N ALA A 125 12.88 4.84 0.32
CA ALA A 125 11.43 4.64 0.27
C ALA A 125 10.66 5.83 0.85
N PHE A 126 11.13 6.39 1.97
CA PHE A 126 10.56 7.61 2.56
C PHE A 126 10.62 8.78 1.59
N SER A 127 11.75 8.96 0.90
CA SER A 127 11.93 10.08 -0.04
C SER A 127 11.07 9.94 -1.30
N THR A 128 10.91 8.72 -1.80
CA THR A 128 10.24 8.45 -3.08
C THR A 128 8.75 8.14 -2.94
N SER A 129 8.32 7.66 -1.77
CA SER A 129 6.98 7.06 -1.55
C SER A 129 6.65 5.98 -2.59
N SER A 130 7.64 5.24 -3.05
CA SER A 130 7.46 4.22 -4.09
C SER A 130 8.22 2.95 -3.76
N SER A 131 7.50 1.89 -3.41
CA SER A 131 8.07 0.55 -3.23
C SER A 131 8.73 0.05 -4.51
N SER A 132 8.10 0.30 -5.67
CA SER A 132 8.64 -0.11 -6.98
C SER A 132 9.96 0.59 -7.31
N ALA A 133 10.08 1.89 -7.05
CA ALA A 133 11.33 2.64 -7.25
C ALA A 133 12.42 2.19 -6.27
N THR A 134 12.04 1.63 -5.12
CA THR A 134 12.97 1.18 -4.08
C THR A 134 13.55 -0.23 -4.37
N ILE A 135 12.94 -1.01 -5.27
CA ILE A 135 13.38 -2.39 -5.59
C ILE A 135 14.90 -2.48 -5.83
N PRO A 136 15.54 -1.69 -6.71
CA PRO A 136 16.98 -1.81 -6.95
C PRO A 136 17.83 -1.57 -5.70
N VAL A 137 17.44 -0.59 -4.88
CA VAL A 137 18.12 -0.25 -3.63
C VAL A 137 17.98 -1.39 -2.61
N THR A 138 16.77 -1.99 -2.52
CA THR A 138 16.50 -3.13 -1.65
C THR A 138 17.34 -4.35 -2.05
N LEU A 139 17.38 -4.68 -3.34
CA LEU A 139 18.18 -5.79 -3.87
C LEU A 139 19.67 -5.63 -3.54
N GLN A 140 20.22 -4.46 -3.85
CA GLN A 140 21.63 -4.16 -3.59
C GLN A 140 21.95 -4.24 -2.10
N ASN A 141 21.08 -3.71 -1.26
CA ASN A 141 21.27 -3.62 0.17
C ASN A 141 21.19 -5.01 0.85
N LEU A 142 20.21 -5.83 0.48
CA LEU A 142 20.05 -7.19 0.99
C LEU A 142 21.25 -8.07 0.63
N ASN A 143 21.76 -7.96 -0.58
CA ASN A 143 22.99 -8.66 -0.99
C ASN A 143 24.20 -8.21 -0.19
N LYS A 144 24.40 -6.89 -0.06
CA LYS A 144 25.61 -6.32 0.56
C LYS A 144 25.64 -6.50 2.07
N ASN A 145 24.52 -6.22 2.75
CA ASN A 145 24.48 -6.14 4.22
C ASN A 145 24.08 -7.47 4.89
N PHE A 146 23.38 -8.35 4.17
CA PHE A 146 22.84 -9.59 4.74
C PHE A 146 23.26 -10.85 3.98
N ASN A 147 24.06 -10.73 2.93
CA ASN A 147 24.49 -11.85 2.08
C ASN A 147 23.32 -12.72 1.58
N VAL A 148 22.18 -12.08 1.24
CA VAL A 148 21.03 -12.76 0.68
C VAL A 148 21.38 -13.24 -0.74
N LYS A 149 21.03 -14.50 -1.05
CA LYS A 149 21.22 -15.05 -2.41
C LYS A 149 20.44 -14.24 -3.44
N SER A 150 21.10 -13.80 -4.51
CA SER A 150 20.46 -13.00 -5.58
C SER A 150 19.23 -13.70 -6.19
N LYS A 151 19.25 -15.04 -6.28
CA LYS A 151 18.09 -15.83 -6.75
C LYS A 151 16.86 -15.62 -5.87
N ILE A 152 17.02 -15.48 -4.55
CA ILE A 152 15.93 -15.28 -3.61
C ILE A 152 15.47 -13.83 -3.66
N SER A 153 16.40 -12.87 -3.50
CA SER A 153 16.03 -11.46 -3.47
C SER A 153 15.38 -10.97 -4.77
N SER A 154 15.87 -11.41 -5.94
CA SER A 154 15.29 -11.04 -7.23
C SER A 154 13.87 -11.56 -7.47
N PHE A 155 13.42 -12.53 -6.70
CA PHE A 155 12.03 -12.99 -6.71
C PHE A 155 11.21 -12.33 -5.59
N THR A 156 11.69 -12.37 -4.36
CA THR A 156 10.91 -11.93 -3.19
C THR A 156 10.70 -10.42 -3.12
N VAL A 157 11.71 -9.62 -3.49
CA VAL A 157 11.61 -8.15 -3.40
C VAL A 157 10.61 -7.56 -4.40
N PRO A 158 10.63 -7.90 -5.71
CA PRO A 158 9.61 -7.43 -6.64
C PRO A 158 8.20 -7.94 -6.29
N LEU A 159 8.10 -9.17 -5.78
CA LEU A 159 6.83 -9.73 -5.32
C LEU A 159 6.30 -8.96 -4.10
N GLY A 160 7.15 -8.71 -3.10
CA GLY A 160 6.82 -7.93 -1.92
C GLY A 160 6.36 -6.53 -2.27
N ALA A 161 7.05 -5.84 -3.17
CA ALA A 161 6.68 -4.48 -3.60
C ALA A 161 5.26 -4.35 -4.18
N THR A 162 4.58 -5.47 -4.47
CA THR A 162 3.19 -5.51 -4.96
C THR A 162 2.22 -6.19 -4.02
N ILE A 163 2.67 -7.13 -3.18
CA ILE A 163 1.80 -7.95 -2.31
C ILE A 163 1.92 -7.52 -0.85
N ASN A 164 3.11 -7.14 -0.40
CA ASN A 164 3.38 -6.79 0.99
C ASN A 164 3.14 -5.28 1.23
N MET A 165 1.88 -4.91 1.33
CA MET A 165 1.42 -3.52 1.44
C MET A 165 0.74 -3.26 2.80
N ASP A 166 1.35 -3.72 3.89
CA ASP A 166 0.79 -3.63 5.26
C ASP A 166 0.49 -2.19 5.67
N GLY A 167 1.40 -1.26 5.38
CA GLY A 167 1.19 0.17 5.67
C GLY A 167 0.00 0.75 4.89
N THR A 168 -0.25 0.26 3.68
CA THR A 168 -1.40 0.67 2.88
C THR A 168 -2.70 0.12 3.46
N ALA A 169 -2.74 -1.15 3.88
CA ALA A 169 -3.90 -1.75 4.54
C ALA A 169 -4.24 -1.03 5.86
N ILE A 170 -3.22 -0.73 6.68
CA ILE A 170 -3.36 0.05 7.92
C ILE A 170 -4.00 1.41 7.64
N MET A 171 -3.48 2.15 6.66
CA MET A 171 -4.01 3.47 6.29
C MET A 171 -5.45 3.37 5.82
N GLN A 172 -5.77 2.42 4.95
CA GLN A 172 -7.13 2.24 4.44
C GLN A 172 -8.13 1.92 5.55
N GLY A 173 -7.79 1.02 6.46
CA GLY A 173 -8.62 0.70 7.61
C GLY A 173 -8.84 1.92 8.52
N MET A 174 -7.77 2.61 8.88
CA MET A 174 -7.84 3.80 9.74
C MET A 174 -8.58 4.96 9.09
N ALA A 175 -8.36 5.20 7.79
CA ALA A 175 -9.06 6.25 7.05
C ALA A 175 -10.55 5.97 6.95
N THR A 176 -10.95 4.71 6.73
CA THR A 176 -12.35 4.32 6.65
C THR A 176 -13.07 4.58 7.97
N ILE A 177 -12.48 4.16 9.10
CA ILE A 177 -13.05 4.40 10.44
C ILE A 177 -13.10 5.92 10.74
N PHE A 178 -12.05 6.65 10.39
CA PHE A 178 -11.99 8.10 10.57
C PHE A 178 -13.09 8.81 9.78
N ILE A 179 -13.30 8.43 8.51
CA ILE A 179 -14.35 9.00 7.66
C ILE A 179 -15.73 8.66 8.20
N ALA A 180 -15.98 7.41 8.64
CA ALA A 180 -17.24 7.05 9.29
C ALA A 180 -17.55 7.94 10.48
N ASN A 181 -16.57 8.18 11.36
CA ASN A 181 -16.72 9.05 12.52
C ASN A 181 -17.04 10.51 12.13
N ILE A 182 -16.38 11.07 11.10
CA ILE A 182 -16.63 12.43 10.62
C ILE A 182 -18.06 12.60 10.09
N TYR A 183 -18.57 11.56 9.41
CA TYR A 183 -19.94 11.58 8.86
C TYR A 183 -20.99 11.09 9.86
N ASN A 184 -20.59 10.78 11.13
CA ASN A 184 -21.46 10.22 12.16
C ASN A 184 -22.21 8.96 11.70
N ILE A 185 -21.50 8.09 10.99
CA ILE A 185 -22.01 6.79 10.53
C ILE A 185 -21.48 5.71 11.47
N ASP A 186 -22.38 5.05 12.19
CA ASP A 186 -22.03 3.95 13.08
C ASP A 186 -21.71 2.70 12.28
N LEU A 187 -20.52 2.13 12.51
CA LEU A 187 -20.07 0.89 11.89
C LEU A 187 -20.48 -0.30 12.77
N LEU A 188 -21.11 -1.28 12.17
CA LEU A 188 -21.42 -2.56 12.80
C LEU A 188 -20.16 -3.46 12.83
N PHE A 189 -20.17 -4.50 13.65
CA PHE A 189 -19.07 -5.47 13.69
C PHE A 189 -18.81 -6.13 12.31
N SER A 190 -19.86 -6.39 11.54
CA SER A 190 -19.75 -6.87 10.14
C SER A 190 -19.01 -5.91 9.22
N ASP A 191 -19.15 -4.61 9.45
CA ASP A 191 -18.49 -3.58 8.64
C ASP A 191 -17.00 -3.55 8.94
N TYR A 192 -16.59 -3.70 10.20
CA TYR A 192 -15.17 -3.85 10.55
C TYR A 192 -14.52 -5.07 9.89
N LEU A 193 -15.21 -6.21 9.85
CA LEU A 193 -14.73 -7.41 9.14
C LEU A 193 -14.61 -7.15 7.64
N SER A 194 -15.60 -6.48 7.06
CA SER A 194 -15.60 -6.10 5.63
C SER A 194 -14.45 -5.13 5.32
N ILE A 195 -14.19 -4.14 6.19
CA ILE A 195 -13.07 -3.21 6.06
C ILE A 195 -11.74 -3.95 6.09
N ILE A 196 -11.53 -4.84 7.05
CA ILE A 196 -10.29 -5.62 7.17
C ILE A 196 -10.06 -6.46 5.91
N LEU A 197 -11.07 -7.20 5.47
CA LEU A 197 -10.96 -8.04 4.29
C LEU A 197 -10.68 -7.22 3.03
N THR A 198 -11.47 -6.16 2.82
CA THR A 198 -11.37 -5.33 1.60
C THR A 198 -10.06 -4.54 1.59
N ALA A 199 -9.64 -3.95 2.72
CA ALA A 199 -8.37 -3.24 2.80
C ALA A 199 -7.18 -4.17 2.55
N THR A 200 -7.22 -5.39 3.09
CA THR A 200 -6.18 -6.40 2.83
C THR A 200 -6.13 -6.77 1.35
N LEU A 201 -7.26 -7.09 0.73
CA LEU A 201 -7.31 -7.44 -0.69
C LEU A 201 -6.96 -6.27 -1.60
N ALA A 202 -7.42 -5.06 -1.27
CA ALA A 202 -7.09 -3.85 -2.01
C ALA A 202 -5.60 -3.52 -1.91
N SER A 203 -4.98 -3.70 -0.73
CA SER A 203 -3.56 -3.46 -0.53
C SER A 203 -2.69 -4.39 -1.38
N VAL A 204 -3.04 -5.68 -1.46
CA VAL A 204 -2.34 -6.67 -2.31
C VAL A 204 -2.37 -6.29 -3.80
N GLY A 205 -3.44 -5.64 -4.26
CA GLY A 205 -3.55 -5.17 -5.66
C GLY A 205 -2.97 -3.77 -5.92
N THR A 206 -2.47 -3.10 -4.89
CA THR A 206 -1.99 -1.72 -5.00
C THR A 206 -0.61 -1.68 -5.65
N ALA A 207 -0.47 -0.88 -6.73
CA ALA A 207 0.84 -0.64 -7.32
C ALA A 207 1.73 0.16 -6.36
N GLY A 208 3.02 -0.20 -6.27
CA GLY A 208 4.00 0.43 -5.38
C GLY A 208 4.47 1.81 -5.86
N VAL A 209 3.52 2.71 -6.21
CA VAL A 209 3.77 4.08 -6.67
C VAL A 209 2.98 5.08 -5.84
N PRO A 210 3.45 6.35 -5.73
CA PRO A 210 2.82 7.35 -4.87
C PRO A 210 1.34 7.58 -5.18
N GLY A 211 0.52 7.71 -4.14
CA GLY A 211 -0.89 8.12 -4.23
C GLY A 211 -1.89 7.01 -4.59
N VAL A 212 -1.45 5.83 -5.03
CA VAL A 212 -2.39 4.75 -5.41
C VAL A 212 -3.18 4.25 -4.20
N GLY A 213 -2.59 4.25 -3.00
CA GLY A 213 -3.30 3.84 -1.79
C GLY A 213 -4.58 4.62 -1.52
N ILE A 214 -4.61 5.92 -1.83
CA ILE A 214 -5.83 6.77 -1.71
C ILE A 214 -6.89 6.37 -2.73
N ILE A 215 -6.49 6.04 -3.95
CA ILE A 215 -7.43 5.58 -4.98
C ILE A 215 -8.09 4.28 -4.52
N MET A 216 -7.28 3.37 -3.98
CA MET A 216 -7.77 2.09 -3.46
C MET A 216 -8.62 2.24 -2.19
N LEU A 217 -8.45 3.33 -1.41
CA LEU A 217 -9.33 3.65 -0.29
C LEU A 217 -10.80 3.80 -0.72
N GLY A 218 -11.05 4.37 -1.91
CA GLY A 218 -12.40 4.48 -2.46
C GLY A 218 -13.13 3.15 -2.56
N MET A 219 -12.41 2.06 -2.81
CA MET A 219 -12.98 0.70 -2.84
C MET A 219 -13.46 0.26 -1.45
N VAL A 220 -12.65 0.53 -0.42
CA VAL A 220 -12.97 0.16 0.97
C VAL A 220 -14.18 0.95 1.44
N LEU A 221 -14.25 2.25 1.11
CA LEU A 221 -15.39 3.11 1.45
C LEU A 221 -16.68 2.62 0.78
N ASN A 222 -16.64 2.34 -0.53
CA ASN A 222 -17.79 1.82 -1.26
C ASN A 222 -18.31 0.50 -0.68
N GLN A 223 -17.40 -0.39 -0.23
CA GLN A 223 -17.78 -1.69 0.32
C GLN A 223 -18.64 -1.58 1.58
N VAL A 224 -18.45 -0.52 2.37
CA VAL A 224 -19.20 -0.27 3.62
C VAL A 224 -20.18 0.89 3.48
N GLY A 225 -20.47 1.35 2.26
CA GLY A 225 -21.46 2.39 1.98
C GLY A 225 -21.09 3.78 2.50
N LEU A 226 -19.80 4.08 2.66
CA LEU A 226 -19.33 5.39 3.09
C LEU A 226 -19.15 6.37 1.90
N PRO A 227 -19.34 7.68 2.13
CA PRO A 227 -19.22 8.68 1.08
C PRO A 227 -17.77 8.84 0.61
N LEU A 228 -17.57 8.81 -0.72
CA LEU A 228 -16.24 8.99 -1.32
C LEU A 228 -15.67 10.39 -1.12
N GLU A 229 -16.52 11.38 -0.87
CA GLU A 229 -16.14 12.75 -0.54
C GLU A 229 -15.24 12.82 0.69
N GLY A 230 -15.34 11.84 1.61
CA GLY A 230 -14.48 11.71 2.76
C GLY A 230 -12.99 11.58 2.43
N ILE A 231 -12.64 11.10 1.22
CA ILE A 231 -11.26 11.03 0.75
C ILE A 231 -10.63 12.43 0.70
N ALA A 232 -11.41 13.46 0.38
CA ALA A 232 -10.94 14.84 0.33
C ALA A 232 -10.34 15.33 1.66
N ILE A 233 -10.83 14.78 2.78
CA ILE A 233 -10.37 15.16 4.13
C ILE A 233 -8.98 14.57 4.40
N VAL A 234 -8.80 13.28 4.10
CA VAL A 234 -7.55 12.56 4.41
C VAL A 234 -6.41 12.84 3.43
N ILE A 235 -6.73 13.22 2.19
CA ILE A 235 -5.74 13.46 1.13
C ILE A 235 -4.73 14.57 1.51
N GLY A 236 -5.16 15.52 2.36
CA GLY A 236 -4.32 16.63 2.80
C GLY A 236 -3.07 16.21 3.60
N VAL A 237 -3.16 15.11 4.33
CA VAL A 237 -2.04 14.57 5.13
C VAL A 237 -1.47 13.30 4.53
N ASP A 238 -2.08 12.76 3.48
CA ASP A 238 -1.71 11.48 2.89
C ASP A 238 -0.26 11.46 2.40
N ARG A 239 0.26 12.55 1.86
CA ARG A 239 1.63 12.58 1.36
C ARG A 239 2.66 12.19 2.41
N LEU A 240 2.53 12.72 3.63
CA LEU A 240 3.42 12.39 4.74
C LEU A 240 3.19 10.94 5.22
N LEU A 241 1.93 10.52 5.26
CA LEU A 241 1.59 9.14 5.61
C LEU A 241 2.10 8.15 4.55
N ASP A 242 2.06 8.52 3.27
CA ASP A 242 2.57 7.70 2.16
C ASP A 242 4.08 7.43 2.27
N MET A 243 4.84 8.43 2.68
CA MET A 243 6.28 8.29 2.95
C MET A 243 6.54 7.25 4.08
N LEU A 244 5.77 7.33 5.17
CA LEU A 244 5.91 6.42 6.31
C LEU A 244 5.42 5.00 5.98
N ARG A 245 4.25 4.86 5.36
CA ARG A 245 3.71 3.53 5.01
C ARG A 245 4.56 2.82 3.95
N THR A 246 5.13 3.56 2.99
CA THR A 246 6.08 2.98 2.03
C THR A 246 7.33 2.48 2.73
N SER A 247 7.85 3.23 3.70
CA SER A 247 8.98 2.81 4.52
C SER A 247 8.67 1.52 5.31
N LEU A 248 7.46 1.39 5.84
CA LEU A 248 7.00 0.15 6.47
C LEU A 248 6.96 -1.00 5.47
N ASN A 249 6.30 -0.81 4.32
CA ASN A 249 6.14 -1.85 3.29
C ASN A 249 7.50 -2.42 2.85
N VAL A 250 8.46 -1.58 2.48
CA VAL A 250 9.79 -2.05 2.04
C VAL A 250 10.60 -2.68 3.17
N SER A 251 10.35 -2.29 4.42
CA SER A 251 10.94 -2.97 5.59
C SER A 251 10.40 -4.38 5.74
N GLY A 252 9.11 -4.57 5.46
CA GLY A 252 8.47 -5.87 5.36
C GLY A 252 9.04 -6.72 4.23
N ASP A 253 9.27 -6.14 3.04
CA ASP A 253 9.90 -6.82 1.90
C ASP A 253 11.28 -7.35 2.29
N ALA A 254 12.07 -6.53 2.97
CA ALA A 254 13.39 -6.92 3.46
C ALA A 254 13.28 -8.04 4.52
N MET A 255 12.36 -7.91 5.46
CA MET A 255 12.12 -8.91 6.51
C MET A 255 11.72 -10.26 5.92
N VAL A 256 10.71 -10.30 5.04
CA VAL A 256 10.24 -11.53 4.39
C VAL A 256 11.37 -12.17 3.58
N THR A 257 12.13 -11.37 2.82
CA THR A 257 13.28 -11.86 2.05
C THR A 257 14.33 -12.53 2.96
N LEU A 258 14.61 -11.96 4.13
CA LEU A 258 15.54 -12.54 5.11
C LEU A 258 15.01 -13.86 5.69
N VAL A 259 13.71 -13.94 5.98
CA VAL A 259 13.06 -15.16 6.45
C VAL A 259 13.17 -16.26 5.39
N VAL A 260 12.77 -15.96 4.13
CA VAL A 260 12.85 -16.93 3.02
C VAL A 260 14.30 -17.38 2.78
N ASN A 261 15.26 -16.45 2.80
CA ASN A 261 16.69 -16.81 2.64
C ASN A 261 17.21 -17.71 3.76
N LYS A 262 16.62 -17.65 4.95
CA LYS A 262 16.97 -18.52 6.07
C LYS A 262 16.34 -19.90 5.95
N THR A 263 15.12 -20.00 5.43
CA THR A 263 14.40 -21.28 5.27
C THR A 263 14.87 -22.07 4.05
N GLU A 264 15.38 -21.42 3.00
CA GLU A 264 15.92 -22.01 1.77
C GLU A 264 17.37 -22.56 1.93
N LYS A 265 17.84 -22.71 3.16
CA LYS A 265 19.10 -23.36 3.48
C LYS A 265 18.88 -24.84 3.71
#